data_3a5e2ed4c5dee93df9da81e3e09f666b
#
_entry.id   3a5e2ed4c5dee93df9da81e3e09f666b
#
_cell.length_a   1.000
_cell.length_b   1.000
_cell.length_c   1.000
_cell.angle_alpha   90.00
_cell.angle_beta   90.00
_cell.angle_gamma   90.00
#
_symmetry.space_group_name_H-M   'P 1'
#
loop_
_entity.id
_entity.type
_entity.pdbx_description
1 polymer ?
#
loop_
_entity_poly.entity_id
_entity_poly.type
_entity_poly.pdbx_seq_one_letter_code
_entity_poly.pdbx_strand_id
1 'polypeptide(L)'
;MGTLIEIGPFLIEYDDKPGANEAMTAAQFREIALSFPEAVEAAHMGHPDFRVGGRIFATLGYQNEGRGVLLLSPEEQQEIIGQHPKMFEPVPGGWGRRGSTQVVLARITRPFLEAAMRKAWQRKAPKRLSKSRRVPR
;
A
#
# COMPACT_ATOMS: atom_id res chain seq x y z
N MET A 1 16.41 17.42 -1.48
CA MET A 1 15.66 17.67 -0.27
C MET A 1 14.19 17.50 -0.52
N GLY A 2 13.54 16.71 0.27
CA GLY A 2 12.14 16.43 0.05
C GLY A 2 11.23 17.43 0.74
N THR A 3 9.99 17.44 0.32
CA THR A 3 8.94 18.24 0.94
C THR A 3 7.94 17.28 1.55
N LEU A 4 7.51 17.55 2.77
CA LEU A 4 6.51 16.72 3.41
C LEU A 4 5.13 17.08 2.86
N ILE A 5 4.38 16.05 2.49
CA ILE A 5 3.04 16.22 1.94
C ILE A 5 2.09 15.37 2.77
N GLU A 6 1.00 15.98 3.20
CA GLU A 6 -0.01 15.26 3.97
C GLU A 6 -1.07 14.71 3.03
N ILE A 7 -1.34 13.41 3.12
CA ILE A 7 -2.34 12.74 2.30
C ILE A 7 -3.26 11.96 3.24
N GLY A 8 -4.36 12.60 3.65
CA GLY A 8 -5.27 11.99 4.61
C GLY A 8 -4.52 11.61 5.87
N PRO A 9 -4.55 10.33 6.27
CA PRO A 9 -3.84 9.90 7.47
C PRO A 9 -2.34 9.71 7.26
N PHE A 10 -1.83 10.03 6.08
CA PHE A 10 -0.44 9.77 5.72
C PHE A 10 0.35 11.06 5.65
N LEU A 11 1.61 10.99 6.04
CA LEU A 11 2.56 12.07 5.86
C LEU A 11 3.67 11.54 4.99
N ILE A 12 3.87 12.16 3.82
CA ILE A 12 4.78 11.66 2.80
C ILE A 12 5.82 12.71 2.46
N GLU A 13 7.06 12.29 2.34
CA GLU A 13 8.12 13.17 1.89
C GLU A 13 8.18 13.10 0.37
N TYR A 14 7.95 14.23 -0.28
CA TYR A 14 8.01 14.34 -1.72
C TYR A 14 9.46 14.53 -2.15
N ASP A 15 9.92 13.73 -3.10
CA ASP A 15 11.31 13.73 -3.55
C ASP A 15 11.38 14.21 -4.98
N ASP A 16 12.27 15.17 -5.24
CA ASP A 16 12.48 15.75 -6.57
C ASP A 16 13.42 14.94 -7.44
N LYS A 17 14.01 13.87 -6.92
CA LYS A 17 14.98 13.10 -7.68
C LYS A 17 14.34 12.47 -8.91
N PRO A 18 15.09 12.33 -10.01
CA PRO A 18 14.56 11.68 -11.19
C PRO A 18 14.04 10.28 -10.86
N GLY A 19 12.87 9.94 -11.37
CA GLY A 19 12.26 8.64 -11.15
C GLY A 19 11.46 8.52 -9.88
N ALA A 20 11.67 9.41 -8.89
CA ALA A 20 10.98 9.29 -7.61
C ALA A 20 9.48 9.54 -7.72
N ASN A 21 9.06 10.30 -8.71
CA ASN A 21 7.66 10.70 -8.90
C ASN A 21 7.03 10.05 -10.10
N GLU A 22 7.66 9.02 -10.65
CA GLU A 22 7.09 8.32 -11.79
C GLU A 22 6.06 7.30 -11.34
N ALA A 23 5.12 6.99 -12.24
CA ALA A 23 4.11 5.97 -11.97
C ALA A 23 4.76 4.63 -11.66
N MET A 24 4.06 3.81 -10.91
CA MET A 24 4.61 2.53 -10.45
C MET A 24 4.27 1.40 -11.40
N THR A 25 5.15 0.39 -11.41
CA THR A 25 4.91 -0.87 -12.11
C THR A 25 4.57 -1.95 -11.08
N ALA A 26 4.05 -3.07 -11.56
CA ALA A 26 3.79 -4.21 -10.67
C ALA A 26 5.08 -4.69 -9.98
N ALA A 27 6.20 -4.69 -10.72
CA ALA A 27 7.47 -5.09 -10.12
C ALA A 27 7.89 -4.17 -8.99
N GLN A 28 7.66 -2.87 -9.14
CA GLN A 28 7.97 -1.90 -8.09
C GLN A 28 7.03 -2.03 -6.90
N PHE A 29 5.74 -2.31 -7.16
CA PHE A 29 4.80 -2.59 -6.09
C PHE A 29 5.30 -3.76 -5.24
N ARG A 30 5.73 -4.82 -5.90
CA ARG A 30 6.26 -6.00 -5.23
C ARG A 30 7.50 -5.67 -4.40
N GLU A 31 8.42 -4.89 -4.99
CA GLU A 31 9.64 -4.50 -4.31
C GLU A 31 9.32 -3.72 -3.02
N ILE A 32 8.40 -2.79 -3.11
CA ILE A 32 8.00 -1.99 -1.95
C ILE A 32 7.38 -2.89 -0.88
N ALA A 33 6.48 -3.80 -1.28
CA ALA A 33 5.84 -4.69 -0.31
C ALA A 33 6.87 -5.52 0.44
N LEU A 34 7.86 -6.02 -0.26
CA LEU A 34 8.88 -6.88 0.35
C LEU A 34 9.91 -6.10 1.16
N SER A 35 9.90 -4.77 1.07
CA SER A 35 10.82 -3.94 1.85
C SER A 35 10.37 -3.78 3.32
N PHE A 36 9.12 -4.08 3.64
CA PHE A 36 8.63 -3.95 5.01
C PHE A 36 9.14 -5.10 5.87
N PRO A 37 9.34 -4.86 7.18
CA PRO A 37 9.90 -5.90 8.07
C PRO A 37 9.07 -7.17 8.05
N GLU A 38 9.75 -8.30 7.91
CA GLU A 38 9.18 -9.64 7.91
C GLU A 38 8.10 -9.88 6.84
N ALA A 39 8.07 -9.05 5.81
CA ALA A 39 7.14 -9.25 4.71
C ALA A 39 7.63 -10.40 3.84
N VAL A 40 6.71 -11.28 3.45
CA VAL A 40 7.01 -12.41 2.58
C VAL A 40 5.99 -12.45 1.45
N GLU A 41 6.42 -12.97 0.32
CA GLU A 41 5.53 -13.18 -0.80
C GLU A 41 5.01 -14.61 -0.77
N ALA A 42 3.70 -14.77 -1.04
CA ALA A 42 3.08 -16.07 -1.22
C ALA A 42 2.09 -15.93 -2.37
N ALA A 43 1.17 -16.85 -2.47
CA ALA A 43 0.16 -16.78 -3.53
C ALA A 43 -1.10 -17.47 -3.05
N HIS A 44 -2.24 -17.03 -3.58
CA HIS A 44 -3.50 -17.72 -3.39
C HIS A 44 -4.23 -17.71 -4.73
N MET A 45 -4.78 -18.84 -5.11
CA MET A 45 -5.53 -18.99 -6.36
C MET A 45 -4.75 -18.45 -7.56
N GLY A 46 -3.42 -18.66 -7.55
CA GLY A 46 -2.56 -18.23 -8.65
C GLY A 46 -2.18 -16.77 -8.63
N HIS A 47 -2.56 -16.01 -7.62
CA HIS A 47 -2.27 -14.58 -7.54
C HIS A 47 -1.24 -14.29 -6.46
N PRO A 48 -0.21 -13.46 -6.77
CA PRO A 48 0.78 -13.11 -5.76
C PRO A 48 0.15 -12.29 -4.63
N ASP A 49 0.54 -12.59 -3.40
CA ASP A 49 0.16 -11.78 -2.27
C ASP A 49 1.36 -11.56 -1.35
N PHE A 50 1.21 -10.60 -0.44
CA PHE A 50 2.29 -10.22 0.47
C PHE A 50 1.75 -10.27 1.88
N ARG A 51 2.50 -10.95 2.76
CA ARG A 51 2.03 -11.27 4.12
C ARG A 51 3.03 -10.83 5.16
N VAL A 52 2.51 -10.51 6.33
CA VAL A 52 3.30 -10.30 7.53
C VAL A 52 2.58 -11.01 8.67
N GLY A 53 3.33 -11.83 9.42
CA GLY A 53 2.71 -12.60 10.49
C GLY A 53 1.62 -13.56 10.01
N GLY A 54 1.75 -14.05 8.78
CA GLY A 54 0.76 -14.95 8.19
C GLY A 54 -0.49 -14.28 7.65
N ARG A 55 -0.57 -12.96 7.69
CA ARG A 55 -1.77 -12.22 7.25
C ARG A 55 -1.45 -11.40 6.01
N ILE A 56 -2.34 -11.44 5.03
CA ILE A 56 -2.15 -10.71 3.78
C ILE A 56 -2.39 -9.21 4.02
N PHE A 57 -1.44 -8.37 3.56
CA PHE A 57 -1.64 -6.92 3.63
C PHE A 57 -1.72 -6.29 2.24
N ALA A 58 -1.25 -6.98 1.19
CA ALA A 58 -1.30 -6.47 -0.18
C ALA A 58 -1.34 -7.62 -1.16
N THR A 59 -1.86 -7.39 -2.36
CA THR A 59 -1.88 -8.42 -3.40
C THR A 59 -1.62 -7.80 -4.77
N LEU A 60 -1.24 -8.65 -5.73
CA LEU A 60 -1.10 -8.27 -7.13
C LEU A 60 -2.05 -9.08 -8.02
N GLY A 61 -3.21 -9.48 -7.48
CA GLY A 61 -4.18 -10.26 -8.26
C GLY A 61 -4.69 -9.56 -9.51
N TYR A 62 -4.65 -8.23 -9.55
CA TYR A 62 -5.14 -7.47 -10.69
C TYR A 62 -4.02 -6.78 -11.45
N GLN A 63 -2.80 -7.33 -11.39
CA GLN A 63 -1.66 -6.67 -12.04
C GLN A 63 -1.81 -6.55 -13.55
N ASN A 64 -2.52 -7.47 -14.18
CA ASN A 64 -2.77 -7.40 -15.63
C ASN A 64 -3.68 -6.23 -16.00
N GLU A 65 -4.38 -5.68 -15.03
CA GLU A 65 -5.23 -4.51 -15.22
C GLU A 65 -4.54 -3.23 -14.72
N GLY A 66 -3.25 -3.33 -14.41
CA GLY A 66 -2.50 -2.17 -13.92
C GLY A 66 -2.82 -1.81 -12.49
N ARG A 67 -3.23 -2.77 -11.67
CA ARG A 67 -3.67 -2.50 -10.30
C ARG A 67 -3.02 -3.42 -9.30
N GLY A 68 -2.74 -2.86 -8.11
CA GLY A 68 -2.43 -3.64 -6.93
C GLY A 68 -3.56 -3.46 -5.93
N VAL A 69 -3.56 -4.22 -4.85
CA VAL A 69 -4.58 -4.13 -3.82
C VAL A 69 -3.92 -4.00 -2.46
N LEU A 70 -4.43 -3.08 -1.65
CA LEU A 70 -4.02 -2.91 -0.25
C LEU A 70 -5.21 -3.22 0.64
N LEU A 71 -4.96 -3.95 1.74
CA LEU A 71 -6.02 -4.29 2.68
C LEU A 71 -6.03 -3.26 3.81
N LEU A 72 -6.83 -2.21 3.62
CA LEU A 72 -7.00 -1.13 4.58
C LEU A 72 -8.26 -1.36 5.42
N SER A 73 -8.44 -0.54 6.46
CA SER A 73 -9.73 -0.52 7.13
C SER A 73 -10.72 0.24 6.27
N PRO A 74 -12.03 0.03 6.47
CA PRO A 74 -13.02 0.81 5.71
C PRO A 74 -12.85 2.32 5.91
N GLU A 75 -12.48 2.74 7.10
CA GLU A 75 -12.27 4.15 7.40
C GLU A 75 -11.08 4.71 6.64
N GLU A 76 -9.96 3.98 6.67
CA GLU A 76 -8.78 4.40 5.93
C GLU A 76 -9.05 4.44 4.43
N GLN A 77 -9.79 3.45 3.95
CA GLN A 77 -10.16 3.39 2.54
C GLN A 77 -10.96 4.62 2.13
N GLN A 78 -12.01 4.95 2.89
CA GLN A 78 -12.86 6.07 2.55
C GLN A 78 -12.10 7.38 2.56
N GLU A 79 -11.24 7.55 3.53
CA GLU A 79 -10.47 8.77 3.65
C GLU A 79 -9.51 8.94 2.47
N ILE A 80 -8.76 7.89 2.14
CA ILE A 80 -7.76 8.02 1.09
C ILE A 80 -8.40 8.14 -0.29
N ILE A 81 -9.52 7.44 -0.53
CA ILE A 81 -10.22 7.56 -1.79
C ILE A 81 -10.83 8.95 -1.93
N GLY A 82 -11.39 9.48 -0.84
CA GLY A 82 -11.97 10.81 -0.86
C GLY A 82 -10.98 11.88 -1.24
N GLN A 83 -9.73 11.73 -0.83
CA GLN A 83 -8.69 12.71 -1.12
C GLN A 83 -7.96 12.45 -2.43
N HIS A 84 -7.89 11.19 -2.87
CA HIS A 84 -7.13 10.83 -4.06
C HIS A 84 -7.90 9.82 -4.91
N PRO A 85 -9.05 10.23 -5.45
CA PRO A 85 -9.94 9.32 -6.18
C PRO A 85 -9.34 8.79 -7.48
N LYS A 86 -8.29 9.43 -7.99
CA LYS A 86 -7.65 8.95 -9.21
C LYS A 86 -6.60 7.89 -8.95
N MET A 87 -6.13 7.78 -7.70
CA MET A 87 -5.10 6.82 -7.33
C MET A 87 -5.67 5.55 -6.73
N PHE A 88 -6.83 5.66 -6.08
CA PHE A 88 -7.40 4.57 -5.30
C PHE A 88 -8.86 4.39 -5.60
N GLU A 89 -9.32 3.14 -5.57
CA GLU A 89 -10.74 2.83 -5.69
C GLU A 89 -11.02 1.54 -4.93
N PRO A 90 -12.27 1.32 -4.47
CA PRO A 90 -12.54 0.08 -3.74
C PRO A 90 -12.51 -1.11 -4.67
N VAL A 91 -12.11 -2.26 -4.13
CA VAL A 91 -12.29 -3.53 -4.83
C VAL A 91 -13.79 -3.76 -4.95
N PRO A 92 -14.29 -4.24 -6.09
CA PRO A 92 -15.72 -4.51 -6.23
C PRO A 92 -16.22 -5.54 -5.21
N GLY A 93 -17.44 -5.35 -4.74
CA GLY A 93 -18.14 -6.33 -3.90
C GLY A 93 -17.74 -6.28 -2.44
N GLY A 94 -17.91 -7.42 -1.77
CA GLY A 94 -17.72 -7.51 -0.32
C GLY A 94 -16.32 -7.21 0.16
N TRP A 95 -15.32 -7.58 -0.64
CA TRP A 95 -13.93 -7.28 -0.27
C TRP A 95 -13.71 -5.77 -0.14
N GLY A 96 -14.23 -5.01 -1.11
CA GLY A 96 -14.13 -3.55 -1.07
C GLY A 96 -14.84 -2.96 0.12
N ARG A 97 -16.01 -3.51 0.46
CA ARG A 97 -16.75 -3.02 1.63
C ARG A 97 -16.01 -3.25 2.93
N ARG A 98 -15.10 -4.21 2.96
CA ARG A 98 -14.28 -4.49 4.14
C ARG A 98 -12.98 -3.71 4.15
N GLY A 99 -12.72 -2.89 3.12
CA GLY A 99 -11.55 -2.05 3.09
C GLY A 99 -10.52 -2.39 2.03
N SER A 100 -10.71 -3.49 1.28
CA SER A 100 -9.77 -3.81 0.19
C SER A 100 -9.82 -2.72 -0.86
N THR A 101 -8.67 -2.14 -1.16
CA THR A 101 -8.56 -0.93 -1.96
C THR A 101 -7.62 -1.16 -3.13
N GLN A 102 -8.09 -0.86 -4.33
CA GLN A 102 -7.24 -0.96 -5.52
C GLN A 102 -6.39 0.29 -5.65
N VAL A 103 -5.13 0.08 -6.04
CA VAL A 103 -4.19 1.14 -6.35
C VAL A 103 -4.04 1.16 -7.87
N VAL A 104 -4.28 2.33 -8.47
CA VAL A 104 -4.10 2.49 -9.91
C VAL A 104 -2.63 2.81 -10.15
N LEU A 105 -1.86 1.80 -10.58
CA LEU A 105 -0.41 1.90 -10.65
C LEU A 105 0.06 3.01 -11.60
N ALA A 106 -0.68 3.25 -12.67
CA ALA A 106 -0.32 4.28 -13.64
C ALA A 106 -0.49 5.70 -13.10
N ARG A 107 -1.15 5.86 -11.96
CA ARG A 107 -1.48 7.18 -11.42
C ARG A 107 -0.88 7.46 -10.06
N ILE A 108 -0.16 6.50 -9.48
CA ILE A 108 0.43 6.68 -8.16
C ILE A 108 1.94 6.74 -8.29
N THR A 109 2.59 7.48 -7.41
CA THR A 109 4.05 7.54 -7.37
C THR A 109 4.54 6.81 -6.12
N ARG A 110 5.85 6.57 -6.08
CA ARG A 110 6.43 5.78 -4.99
C ARG A 110 6.13 6.34 -3.59
N PRO A 111 6.27 7.63 -3.32
CA PRO A 111 6.02 8.10 -1.95
C PRO A 111 4.58 7.84 -1.49
N PHE A 112 3.61 8.03 -2.38
CA PHE A 112 2.21 7.78 -2.04
C PHE A 112 1.95 6.31 -1.83
N LEU A 113 2.53 5.47 -2.68
CA LEU A 113 2.34 4.02 -2.55
C LEU A 113 2.99 3.50 -1.28
N GLU A 114 4.21 3.95 -0.96
CA GLU A 114 4.90 3.52 0.25
C GLU A 114 4.10 3.86 1.51
N ALA A 115 3.55 5.08 1.55
CA ALA A 115 2.80 5.51 2.72
C ALA A 115 1.50 4.71 2.88
N ALA A 116 0.78 4.51 1.76
CA ALA A 116 -0.47 3.76 1.81
C ALA A 116 -0.21 2.30 2.17
N MET A 117 0.81 1.70 1.59
CA MET A 117 1.14 0.30 1.86
C MET A 117 1.61 0.11 3.30
N ARG A 118 2.31 1.11 3.86
CA ARG A 118 2.72 1.05 5.26
C ARG A 118 1.51 0.93 6.18
N LYS A 119 0.43 1.65 5.88
CA LYS A 119 -0.80 1.54 6.68
C LYS A 119 -1.36 0.12 6.61
N ALA A 120 -1.39 -0.46 5.41
CA ALA A 120 -1.87 -1.83 5.26
C ALA A 120 -0.99 -2.81 6.04
N TRP A 121 0.32 -2.64 5.95
CA TRP A 121 1.26 -3.49 6.68
C TRP A 121 1.06 -3.34 8.20
N GLN A 122 0.93 -2.11 8.69
CA GLN A 122 0.75 -1.85 10.12
C GLN A 122 -0.50 -2.51 10.67
N ARG A 123 -1.58 -2.56 9.88
CA ARG A 123 -2.81 -3.20 10.33
C ARG A 123 -2.64 -4.71 10.54
N LYS A 124 -1.77 -5.32 9.76
CA LYS A 124 -1.62 -6.79 9.77
C LYS A 124 -0.42 -7.25 10.58
N ALA A 125 0.54 -6.37 10.81
CA ALA A 125 1.76 -6.74 11.51
C ALA A 125 1.47 -7.11 12.96
N PRO A 126 2.18 -8.10 13.50
CA PRO A 126 2.07 -8.39 14.94
C PRO A 126 2.46 -7.18 15.76
N LYS A 127 1.87 -7.06 16.94
CA LYS A 127 2.12 -5.91 17.82
C LYS A 127 3.58 -5.68 18.11
N ARG A 128 4.38 -6.74 18.23
CA ARG A 128 5.80 -6.59 18.50
C ARG A 128 6.50 -5.79 17.42
N LEU A 129 6.10 -5.94 16.16
CA LEU A 129 6.70 -5.19 15.06
C LEU A 129 6.24 -3.75 15.06
N SER A 130 4.97 -3.51 15.33
CA SER A 130 4.44 -2.15 15.43
C SER A 130 5.13 -1.36 16.53
N LYS A 131 5.33 -1.97 17.68
CA LYS A 131 5.99 -1.31 18.81
C LYS A 131 7.42 -0.97 18.48
N SER A 132 8.15 -1.92 17.88
CA SER A 132 9.53 -1.70 17.49
C SER A 132 9.67 -0.49 16.60
N ARG A 133 8.77 -0.35 15.68
CA ARG A 133 8.85 0.72 14.71
C ARG A 133 8.55 2.07 15.31
N ARG A 134 7.65 2.09 16.29
CA ARG A 134 7.23 3.35 16.85
C ARG A 134 8.28 4.04 17.67
N VAL A 135 9.30 3.33 18.02
CA VAL A 135 10.20 3.86 19.02
C VAL A 135 11.62 3.86 18.54
N PRO A 136 11.94 4.65 17.56
CA PRO A 136 13.34 4.88 17.27
C PRO A 136 13.89 5.62 18.46
N ARG A 137 14.97 5.30 18.88
CA ARG A 137 15.50 5.95 20.06
C ARG A 137 16.66 6.77 19.74
#